data_1ef9dff284c633b89a386f1e739e867d
#
_entry.id   1ef9dff284c633b89a386f1e739e867d
#
_cell.length_a   1.000
_cell.length_b   1.000
_cell.length_c   1.000
_cell.angle_alpha   90.00
_cell.angle_beta   90.00
_cell.angle_gamma   90.00
#
_symmetry.space_group_name_H-M   'P 1'
#
loop_
_entity.id
_entity.type
_entity.pdbx_description
1 polymer ?
#
loop_
_entity_poly.entity_id
_entity_poly.type
_entity_poly.pdbx_seq_one_letter_code
_entity_poly.pdbx_strand_id
1 'polypeptide(L)'
;IAQGALGQKTRCGIFRKDGRAIKVLDLSLQDYRDSAADIDPTVLAILKNRNPAEKFAQLRASEHPHAQFLWAIFRDIFHYTAFHLADIADNARDVDFAMRWGFGWSQGPFESWQAAGWQAIADAVKADIDAGRAMSPVPLPAWVFGPVAQAGVHTAQGSYSASADAYRPRSTLPVYQRQIFPERVLGEKAVAGTTVWENEGVRLWT
;
A
#
# COMPACT_ATOMS: atom_id res chain seq x y z
N ILE A 1 -11.66 21.51 -13.50
CA ILE A 1 -10.73 21.85 -14.60
C ILE A 1 -11.40 22.89 -15.51
N ALA A 2 -12.61 22.66 -16.03
CA ALA A 2 -13.30 23.59 -16.93
C ALA A 2 -13.53 25.00 -16.34
N GLN A 3 -13.60 25.13 -15.02
CA GLN A 3 -13.74 26.41 -14.29
C GLN A 3 -12.41 27.06 -13.92
N GLY A 4 -11.28 26.59 -14.47
CA GLY A 4 -9.96 27.15 -14.18
C GLY A 4 -9.35 26.71 -12.83
N ALA A 5 -9.98 25.79 -12.11
CA ALA A 5 -9.47 25.25 -10.84
C ALA A 5 -8.42 24.16 -11.13
N LEU A 6 -7.16 24.57 -11.35
CA LEU A 6 -6.07 23.72 -11.80
C LEU A 6 -5.07 23.33 -10.68
N GLY A 7 -5.41 23.60 -9.44
CA GLY A 7 -4.59 23.32 -8.28
C GLY A 7 -3.83 24.54 -7.75
N GLN A 8 -2.65 24.31 -7.18
CA GLN A 8 -1.89 25.35 -6.47
C GLN A 8 -1.56 26.58 -7.32
N LYS A 9 -1.30 26.41 -8.61
CA LYS A 9 -0.98 27.51 -9.54
C LYS A 9 -2.12 28.50 -9.73
N THR A 10 -3.37 28.04 -9.62
CA THR A 10 -4.58 28.86 -9.71
C THR A 10 -5.21 29.13 -8.33
N ARG A 11 -4.50 28.76 -7.25
CA ARG A 11 -4.93 28.87 -5.85
C ARG A 11 -6.19 28.07 -5.50
N CYS A 12 -6.71 27.28 -6.40
CA CYS A 12 -7.84 26.40 -6.19
C CYS A 12 -7.77 25.15 -7.09
N GLY A 13 -8.30 24.05 -6.60
CA GLY A 13 -8.35 22.75 -7.26
C GLY A 13 -9.36 21.87 -6.54
N ILE A 14 -9.03 20.64 -6.21
CA ILE A 14 -9.81 19.82 -5.27
C ILE A 14 -9.81 20.48 -3.88
N PHE A 15 -8.70 21.09 -3.52
CA PHE A 15 -8.56 21.87 -2.29
C PHE A 15 -8.37 23.36 -2.62
N ARG A 16 -8.90 24.23 -1.75
CA ARG A 16 -8.71 25.68 -1.79
C ARG A 16 -8.26 26.17 -0.41
N LYS A 17 -7.18 26.94 -0.38
CA LYS A 17 -6.73 27.59 0.85
C LYS A 17 -7.55 28.90 1.04
N ASP A 18 -8.15 29.04 2.21
CA ASP A 18 -8.90 30.22 2.62
C ASP A 18 -8.35 30.70 3.97
N GLY A 19 -7.48 31.70 3.93
CA GLY A 19 -6.71 32.12 5.10
C GLY A 19 -5.82 30.98 5.64
N ARG A 20 -6.14 30.51 6.84
CA ARG A 20 -5.49 29.36 7.49
C ARG A 20 -6.23 28.03 7.26
N ALA A 21 -7.45 28.06 6.78
CA ALA A 21 -8.27 26.88 6.54
C ALA A 21 -7.99 26.29 5.16
N ILE A 22 -8.10 24.97 5.06
CA ILE A 22 -8.10 24.23 3.79
C ILE A 22 -9.51 23.72 3.57
N LYS A 23 -10.16 24.20 2.53
CA LYS A 23 -11.49 23.78 2.10
C LYS A 23 -11.39 22.75 1.02
N VAL A 24 -12.36 21.84 0.96
CA VAL A 24 -12.48 20.78 -0.05
C VAL A 24 -13.65 21.05 -0.97
N LEU A 25 -13.46 20.79 -2.26
CA LEU A 25 -14.53 20.91 -3.25
C LEU A 25 -15.59 19.83 -2.99
N ASP A 26 -16.81 20.25 -2.73
CA ASP A 26 -17.98 19.39 -2.68
C ASP A 26 -18.66 19.36 -4.05
N LEU A 27 -18.66 18.18 -4.67
CA LEU A 27 -19.20 18.03 -6.03
C LEU A 27 -20.73 18.17 -6.09
N SER A 28 -21.42 17.90 -4.98
CA SER A 28 -22.88 18.05 -4.90
C SER A 28 -23.27 19.50 -4.77
N LEU A 29 -22.53 20.28 -3.98
CA LEU A 29 -22.74 21.71 -3.79
C LEU A 29 -22.12 22.55 -4.91
N GLN A 30 -21.24 21.98 -5.72
CA GLN A 30 -20.43 22.69 -6.73
C GLN A 30 -19.65 23.88 -6.13
N ASP A 31 -19.33 23.81 -4.84
CA ASP A 31 -18.58 24.82 -4.11
C ASP A 31 -17.69 24.19 -3.03
N TYR A 32 -16.89 25.00 -2.37
CA TYR A 32 -15.96 24.58 -1.34
C TYR A 32 -16.61 24.60 0.04
N ARG A 33 -16.51 23.50 0.76
CA ARG A 33 -16.88 23.38 2.17
C ARG A 33 -15.65 23.17 3.05
N ASP A 34 -15.80 23.34 4.33
CA ASP A 34 -14.75 23.02 5.30
C ASP A 34 -14.41 21.52 5.22
N SER A 35 -13.12 21.22 5.28
CA SER A 35 -12.67 19.82 5.34
C SER A 35 -13.09 19.24 6.69
N ALA A 36 -13.85 18.16 6.68
CA ALA A 36 -14.12 17.40 7.89
C ALA A 36 -12.81 16.76 8.36
N ALA A 37 -12.37 17.13 9.57
CA ALA A 37 -11.10 16.66 10.11
C ALA A 37 -11.25 15.36 10.92
N ASP A 38 -12.46 14.98 11.31
CA ASP A 38 -12.69 13.89 12.22
C ASP A 38 -12.93 12.58 11.47
N ILE A 39 -12.10 11.60 11.79
CA ILE A 39 -12.31 10.21 11.36
C ILE A 39 -13.25 9.56 12.34
N ASP A 40 -14.27 8.85 11.83
CA ASP A 40 -15.17 8.07 12.68
C ASP A 40 -14.38 7.18 13.64
N PRO A 41 -14.71 7.17 14.95
CA PRO A 41 -13.97 6.40 15.96
C PRO A 41 -13.87 4.90 15.65
N THR A 42 -14.88 4.31 15.02
CA THR A 42 -14.88 2.89 14.64
C THR A 42 -13.85 2.61 13.52
N VAL A 43 -13.81 3.48 12.53
CA VAL A 43 -12.81 3.39 11.45
C VAL A 43 -11.41 3.67 11.99
N LEU A 44 -11.28 4.64 12.89
CA LEU A 44 -10.00 4.95 13.53
C LEU A 44 -9.49 3.76 14.35
N ALA A 45 -10.37 3.02 15.04
CA ALA A 45 -10.00 1.81 15.76
C ALA A 45 -9.45 0.72 14.81
N ILE A 46 -10.10 0.51 13.66
CA ILE A 46 -9.62 -0.41 12.63
C ILE A 46 -8.23 0.01 12.12
N LEU A 47 -8.03 1.30 11.84
CA LEU A 47 -6.75 1.81 11.34
C LEU A 47 -5.61 1.66 12.35
N LYS A 48 -5.91 1.74 13.65
CA LYS A 48 -4.96 1.54 14.75
C LYS A 48 -4.62 0.07 15.02
N ASN A 49 -5.37 -0.88 14.44
CA ASN A 49 -5.05 -2.29 14.60
C ASN A 49 -3.66 -2.58 14.00
N ARG A 50 -2.77 -3.16 14.81
CA ARG A 50 -1.38 -3.46 14.42
C ARG A 50 -1.24 -4.79 13.66
N ASN A 51 -2.26 -5.63 13.70
CA ASN A 51 -2.30 -6.87 12.92
C ASN A 51 -2.85 -6.57 11.52
N PRO A 52 -2.04 -6.64 10.44
CA PRO A 52 -2.50 -6.32 9.10
C PRO A 52 -3.64 -7.21 8.61
N ALA A 53 -3.61 -8.52 8.91
CA ALA A 53 -4.65 -9.44 8.49
C ALA A 53 -6.00 -9.09 9.12
N GLU A 54 -6.02 -8.81 10.42
CA GLU A 54 -7.24 -8.37 11.11
C GLU A 54 -7.72 -7.01 10.61
N LYS A 55 -6.81 -6.06 10.41
CA LYS A 55 -7.14 -4.72 9.88
C LYS A 55 -7.88 -4.83 8.55
N PHE A 56 -7.34 -5.57 7.59
CA PHE A 56 -7.97 -5.72 6.28
C PHE A 56 -9.28 -6.52 6.35
N ALA A 57 -9.36 -7.53 7.22
CA ALA A 57 -10.61 -8.25 7.46
C ALA A 57 -11.69 -7.33 8.02
N GLN A 58 -11.35 -6.47 8.99
CA GLN A 58 -12.27 -5.49 9.58
C GLN A 58 -12.69 -4.40 8.58
N LEU A 59 -11.78 -3.88 7.75
CA LEU A 59 -12.13 -2.93 6.69
C LEU A 59 -13.16 -3.52 5.72
N ARG A 60 -12.98 -4.78 5.34
CA ARG A 60 -13.88 -5.49 4.42
C ARG A 60 -15.24 -5.80 5.03
N ALA A 61 -15.26 -6.15 6.31
CA ALA A 61 -16.49 -6.51 7.02
C ALA A 61 -17.31 -5.28 7.46
N SER A 62 -16.70 -4.12 7.52
CA SER A 62 -17.37 -2.89 7.96
C SER A 62 -18.30 -2.34 6.89
N GLU A 63 -19.53 -2.01 7.26
CA GLU A 63 -20.49 -1.31 6.39
C GLU A 63 -20.26 0.22 6.37
N HIS A 64 -19.34 0.72 7.19
CA HIS A 64 -19.06 2.15 7.26
C HIS A 64 -18.47 2.67 5.93
N PRO A 65 -19.01 3.77 5.34
CA PRO A 65 -18.56 4.25 4.02
C PRO A 65 -17.06 4.53 3.93
N HIS A 66 -16.46 5.07 5.00
CA HIS A 66 -15.01 5.32 5.00
C HIS A 66 -14.19 4.03 5.03
N ALA A 67 -14.64 2.99 5.72
CA ALA A 67 -13.94 1.70 5.72
C ALA A 67 -14.04 1.03 4.33
N GLN A 68 -15.22 1.07 3.71
CA GLN A 68 -15.43 0.58 2.35
C GLN A 68 -14.59 1.34 1.33
N PHE A 69 -14.49 2.66 1.47
CA PHE A 69 -13.63 3.49 0.63
C PHE A 69 -12.15 3.11 0.77
N LEU A 70 -11.66 2.93 2.01
CA LEU A 70 -10.29 2.50 2.26
C LEU A 70 -10.00 1.11 1.68
N TRP A 71 -10.94 0.15 1.86
CA TRP A 71 -10.81 -1.16 1.24
C TRP A 71 -10.75 -1.06 -0.28
N ALA A 72 -11.63 -0.26 -0.90
CA ALA A 72 -11.65 -0.08 -2.35
C ALA A 72 -10.31 0.45 -2.89
N ILE A 73 -9.70 1.44 -2.21
CA ILE A 73 -8.38 1.95 -2.59
C ILE A 73 -7.31 0.85 -2.53
N PHE A 74 -7.21 0.12 -1.42
CA PHE A 74 -6.22 -0.95 -1.29
C PHE A 74 -6.45 -2.08 -2.30
N ARG A 75 -7.69 -2.52 -2.47
CA ARG A 75 -8.08 -3.52 -3.46
C ARG A 75 -7.60 -3.14 -4.86
N ASP A 76 -7.90 -1.91 -5.27
CA ASP A 76 -7.58 -1.46 -6.62
C ASP A 76 -6.07 -1.22 -6.80
N ILE A 77 -5.34 -0.82 -5.75
CA ILE A 77 -3.89 -0.76 -5.76
C ILE A 77 -3.28 -2.16 -5.89
N PHE A 78 -3.75 -3.14 -5.12
CA PHE A 78 -3.27 -4.52 -5.20
C PHE A 78 -3.53 -5.11 -6.59
N HIS A 79 -4.73 -4.91 -7.10
CA HIS A 79 -5.10 -5.36 -8.44
C HIS A 79 -4.21 -4.72 -9.51
N TYR A 80 -4.08 -3.40 -9.51
CA TYR A 80 -3.27 -2.65 -10.47
C TYR A 80 -1.81 -3.09 -10.46
N THR A 81 -1.20 -3.16 -9.28
CA THR A 81 0.21 -3.52 -9.16
C THR A 81 0.47 -4.97 -9.56
N ALA A 82 -0.45 -5.89 -9.26
CA ALA A 82 -0.32 -7.29 -9.70
C ALA A 82 -0.45 -7.42 -11.22
N PHE A 83 -1.42 -6.73 -11.81
CA PHE A 83 -1.66 -6.79 -13.25
C PHE A 83 -0.48 -6.23 -14.06
N HIS A 84 0.06 -5.11 -13.61
CA HIS A 84 1.13 -4.41 -14.33
C HIS A 84 2.55 -4.78 -13.88
N LEU A 85 2.74 -5.68 -12.92
CA LEU A 85 4.07 -5.97 -12.39
C LEU A 85 5.10 -6.28 -13.48
N ALA A 86 4.73 -7.07 -14.49
CA ALA A 86 5.64 -7.45 -15.56
C ALA A 86 6.08 -6.27 -16.46
N ASP A 87 5.23 -5.23 -16.53
CA ASP A 87 5.46 -4.09 -17.43
C ASP A 87 6.19 -2.94 -16.75
N ILE A 88 6.03 -2.79 -15.43
CA ILE A 88 6.47 -1.59 -14.69
C ILE A 88 7.70 -1.81 -13.83
N ALA A 89 8.06 -3.07 -13.54
CA ALA A 89 9.17 -3.36 -12.64
C ALA A 89 9.79 -4.74 -12.91
N ASP A 90 11.07 -4.89 -12.57
CA ASP A 90 11.76 -6.18 -12.68
C ASP A 90 11.23 -7.20 -11.66
N ASN A 91 10.78 -6.74 -10.51
CA ASN A 91 10.22 -7.58 -9.44
C ASN A 91 9.36 -6.76 -8.47
N ALA A 92 8.62 -7.44 -7.59
CA ALA A 92 7.70 -6.83 -6.65
C ALA A 92 8.34 -5.83 -5.67
N ARG A 93 9.61 -6.06 -5.27
CA ARG A 93 10.34 -5.14 -4.38
C ARG A 93 10.52 -3.76 -4.99
N ASP A 94 10.73 -3.67 -6.28
CA ASP A 94 10.96 -2.39 -6.94
C ASP A 94 9.72 -1.51 -6.89
N VAL A 95 8.53 -2.12 -7.02
CA VAL A 95 7.25 -1.43 -6.84
C VAL A 95 7.09 -0.96 -5.38
N ASP A 96 7.38 -1.83 -4.42
CA ASP A 96 7.28 -1.47 -3.01
C ASP A 96 8.23 -0.32 -2.65
N PHE A 97 9.46 -0.37 -3.12
CA PHE A 97 10.43 0.71 -2.88
C PHE A 97 10.03 2.01 -3.57
N ALA A 98 9.48 1.96 -4.78
CA ALA A 98 8.96 3.14 -5.46
C ALA A 98 7.88 3.85 -4.63
N MET A 99 6.96 3.09 -4.03
CA MET A 99 5.92 3.64 -3.18
C MET A 99 6.47 4.14 -1.83
N ARG A 100 7.40 3.40 -1.22
CA ARG A 100 8.01 3.80 0.05
C ARG A 100 8.85 5.06 -0.08
N TRP A 101 9.70 5.14 -1.10
CA TRP A 101 10.61 6.27 -1.28
C TRP A 101 9.97 7.45 -2.01
N GLY A 102 9.08 7.18 -2.97
CA GLY A 102 8.42 8.21 -3.75
C GLY A 102 7.27 8.89 -3.01
N PHE A 103 6.54 8.15 -2.18
CA PHE A 103 5.34 8.63 -1.50
C PHE A 103 5.41 8.56 0.03
N GLY A 104 6.53 8.12 0.60
CA GLY A 104 6.72 8.03 2.04
C GLY A 104 5.87 6.95 2.72
N TRP A 105 5.45 5.91 2.01
CA TRP A 105 4.71 4.80 2.59
C TRP A 105 5.60 3.98 3.53
N SER A 106 5.04 3.48 4.62
CA SER A 106 5.75 2.59 5.54
C SER A 106 5.95 1.18 4.96
N GLN A 107 5.02 0.74 4.12
CA GLN A 107 5.05 -0.52 3.39
C GLN A 107 4.56 -0.29 1.96
N GLY A 108 5.15 -0.98 1.00
CA GLY A 108 4.64 -0.97 -0.36
C GLY A 108 3.39 -1.85 -0.54
N PRO A 109 2.82 -1.86 -1.75
CA PRO A 109 1.61 -2.64 -2.04
C PRO A 109 1.76 -4.14 -1.79
N PHE A 110 2.84 -4.73 -2.26
CA PHE A 110 3.07 -6.17 -2.12
C PHE A 110 3.46 -6.56 -0.69
N GLU A 111 4.24 -5.73 0.00
CA GLU A 111 4.52 -5.88 1.43
C GLU A 111 3.22 -5.85 2.24
N SER A 112 2.34 -4.90 1.95
CA SER A 112 1.04 -4.75 2.62
C SER A 112 0.12 -5.93 2.34
N TRP A 113 0.06 -6.38 1.09
CA TRP A 113 -0.74 -7.53 0.68
C TRP A 113 -0.25 -8.82 1.36
N GLN A 114 1.05 -9.08 1.32
CA GLN A 114 1.62 -10.26 1.96
C GLN A 114 1.41 -10.22 3.48
N ALA A 115 1.58 -9.05 4.12
CA ALA A 115 1.35 -8.88 5.56
C ALA A 115 -0.13 -9.09 5.96
N ALA A 116 -1.06 -8.77 5.07
CA ALA A 116 -2.49 -8.97 5.28
C ALA A 116 -2.97 -10.42 5.07
N GLY A 117 -2.09 -11.30 4.57
CA GLY A 117 -2.42 -12.67 4.20
C GLY A 117 -2.73 -12.78 2.70
N TRP A 118 -1.71 -13.20 1.95
CA TRP A 118 -1.73 -13.19 0.48
C TRP A 118 -3.01 -13.80 -0.13
N GLN A 119 -3.30 -15.06 0.23
CA GLN A 119 -4.43 -15.78 -0.35
C GLN A 119 -5.78 -15.13 -0.01
N ALA A 120 -5.97 -14.76 1.26
CA ALA A 120 -7.23 -14.14 1.71
C ALA A 120 -7.52 -12.80 1.00
N ILE A 121 -6.48 -12.02 0.72
CA ILE A 121 -6.61 -10.77 -0.04
C ILE A 121 -6.82 -11.07 -1.53
N ALA A 122 -6.09 -12.03 -2.13
CA ALA A 122 -6.29 -12.44 -3.51
C ALA A 122 -7.73 -12.87 -3.78
N ASP A 123 -8.28 -13.73 -2.92
CA ASP A 123 -9.65 -14.20 -3.01
C ASP A 123 -10.67 -13.06 -2.88
N ALA A 124 -10.39 -12.12 -1.97
CA ALA A 124 -11.25 -10.95 -1.78
C ALA A 124 -11.24 -10.01 -2.99
N VAL A 125 -10.06 -9.72 -3.53
CA VAL A 125 -9.91 -8.89 -4.75
C VAL A 125 -10.64 -9.57 -5.91
N LYS A 126 -10.43 -10.88 -6.08
CA LYS A 126 -11.12 -11.66 -7.12
C LYS A 126 -12.63 -11.59 -6.96
N ALA A 127 -13.15 -11.81 -5.76
CA ALA A 127 -14.59 -11.73 -5.49
C ALA A 127 -15.18 -10.35 -5.79
N ASP A 128 -14.43 -9.28 -5.52
CA ASP A 128 -14.85 -7.92 -5.84
C ASP A 128 -14.81 -7.63 -7.35
N ILE A 129 -13.84 -8.19 -8.08
CA ILE A 129 -13.79 -8.12 -9.55
C ILE A 129 -15.02 -8.83 -10.13
N ASP A 130 -15.26 -10.08 -9.72
CA ASP A 130 -16.38 -10.90 -10.20
C ASP A 130 -17.74 -10.24 -9.92
N ALA A 131 -17.85 -9.50 -8.82
CA ALA A 131 -19.04 -8.75 -8.43
C ALA A 131 -19.15 -7.35 -9.06
N GLY A 132 -18.20 -6.94 -9.91
CA GLY A 132 -18.20 -5.62 -10.55
C GLY A 132 -17.94 -4.45 -9.58
N ARG A 133 -17.34 -4.69 -8.42
CA ARG A 133 -17.00 -3.65 -7.43
C ARG A 133 -15.61 -3.07 -7.60
N ALA A 134 -14.72 -3.76 -8.32
CA ALA A 134 -13.37 -3.28 -8.61
C ALA A 134 -13.38 -2.19 -9.70
N MET A 135 -12.37 -1.33 -9.70
CA MET A 135 -12.21 -0.28 -10.71
C MET A 135 -12.01 -0.87 -12.11
N SER A 136 -11.36 -2.03 -12.22
CA SER A 136 -11.15 -2.73 -13.47
C SER A 136 -11.81 -4.12 -13.42
N PRO A 137 -12.48 -4.57 -14.50
CA PRO A 137 -13.06 -5.91 -14.61
C PRO A 137 -12.03 -6.98 -14.98
N VAL A 138 -10.78 -6.61 -15.24
CA VAL A 138 -9.74 -7.56 -15.67
C VAL A 138 -9.41 -8.51 -14.52
N PRO A 139 -9.33 -9.83 -14.76
CA PRO A 139 -9.00 -10.77 -13.70
C PRO A 139 -7.57 -10.57 -13.18
N LEU A 140 -7.33 -10.97 -11.93
CA LEU A 140 -5.97 -11.05 -11.39
C LEU A 140 -5.12 -12.01 -12.24
N PRO A 141 -3.83 -11.69 -12.46
CA PRO A 141 -2.90 -12.58 -13.17
C PRO A 141 -2.79 -13.95 -12.50
N ALA A 142 -2.62 -15.00 -13.31
CA ALA A 142 -2.54 -16.38 -12.83
C ALA A 142 -1.42 -16.60 -11.79
N TRP A 143 -0.30 -15.90 -11.91
CA TRP A 143 0.82 -16.01 -10.98
C TRP A 143 0.45 -15.68 -9.52
N VAL A 144 -0.57 -14.85 -9.31
CA VAL A 144 -1.07 -14.50 -7.95
C VAL A 144 -1.55 -15.75 -7.19
N PHE A 145 -2.10 -16.71 -7.91
CA PHE A 145 -2.62 -17.98 -7.36
C PHE A 145 -1.65 -19.16 -7.54
N GLY A 146 -0.48 -18.90 -8.10
CA GLY A 146 0.59 -19.88 -8.33
C GLY A 146 1.48 -20.11 -7.09
N PRO A 147 2.77 -20.40 -7.28
CA PRO A 147 3.72 -20.64 -6.18
C PRO A 147 3.80 -19.51 -5.16
N VAL A 148 3.58 -18.26 -5.60
CA VAL A 148 3.54 -17.06 -4.73
C VAL A 148 2.45 -17.16 -3.66
N ALA A 149 1.34 -17.81 -3.93
CA ALA A 149 0.25 -17.97 -2.96
C ALA A 149 0.70 -18.73 -1.70
N GLN A 150 1.66 -19.64 -1.83
CA GLN A 150 2.20 -20.42 -0.72
C GLN A 150 3.49 -19.84 -0.16
N ALA A 151 4.42 -19.44 -1.03
CA ALA A 151 5.74 -18.97 -0.63
C ALA A 151 5.78 -17.48 -0.23
N GLY A 152 4.79 -16.68 -0.70
CA GLY A 152 4.82 -15.23 -0.63
C GLY A 152 5.53 -14.60 -1.82
N VAL A 153 5.24 -13.34 -2.06
CA VAL A 153 5.88 -12.55 -3.13
C VAL A 153 7.31 -12.11 -2.75
N HIS A 154 7.57 -11.96 -1.47
CA HIS A 154 8.88 -11.73 -0.88
C HIS A 154 9.30 -12.93 -0.05
N THR A 155 10.47 -13.47 -0.32
CA THR A 155 11.03 -14.65 0.34
C THR A 155 12.51 -14.42 0.67
N ALA A 156 13.14 -15.36 1.39
CA ALA A 156 14.57 -15.33 1.64
C ALA A 156 15.41 -15.45 0.34
N GLN A 157 14.85 -16.05 -0.71
CA GLN A 157 15.51 -16.16 -2.02
C GLN A 157 15.42 -14.87 -2.84
N GLY A 158 14.49 -13.98 -2.49
CA GLY A 158 14.29 -12.71 -3.19
C GLY A 158 12.83 -12.35 -3.39
N SER A 159 12.57 -11.45 -4.32
CA SER A 159 11.22 -10.99 -4.66
C SER A 159 10.78 -11.51 -6.03
N TYR A 160 9.51 -11.83 -6.14
CA TYR A 160 8.94 -12.40 -7.36
C TYR A 160 8.98 -11.41 -8.53
N SER A 161 9.36 -11.92 -9.68
CA SER A 161 9.39 -11.25 -10.98
C SER A 161 8.33 -11.89 -11.88
N ALA A 162 7.31 -11.14 -12.24
CA ALA A 162 6.24 -11.66 -13.09
C ALA A 162 6.69 -11.86 -14.55
N SER A 163 7.64 -11.06 -15.02
CA SER A 163 8.20 -11.20 -16.37
C SER A 163 9.11 -12.42 -16.52
N ALA A 164 9.76 -12.86 -15.43
CA ALA A 164 10.65 -14.01 -15.43
C ALA A 164 10.00 -15.28 -14.86
N ASP A 165 8.82 -15.19 -14.29
CA ASP A 165 8.14 -16.25 -13.52
C ASP A 165 9.07 -16.90 -12.49
N ALA A 166 9.84 -16.08 -11.77
CA ALA A 166 10.87 -16.55 -10.83
C ALA A 166 11.17 -15.50 -9.75
N TYR A 167 11.80 -15.94 -8.65
CA TYR A 167 12.31 -15.03 -7.65
C TYR A 167 13.63 -14.41 -8.08
N ARG A 168 13.70 -13.10 -8.03
CA ARG A 168 14.92 -12.32 -8.26
C ARG A 168 15.62 -12.09 -6.93
N PRO A 169 16.92 -12.47 -6.79
CA PRO A 169 17.65 -12.25 -5.57
C PRO A 169 17.84 -10.77 -5.28
N ARG A 170 18.08 -10.45 -4.02
CA ARG A 170 18.44 -9.09 -3.62
C ARG A 170 19.74 -8.68 -4.30
N SER A 171 19.85 -7.40 -4.67
CA SER A 171 21.08 -6.85 -5.22
C SER A 171 22.25 -7.03 -4.24
N THR A 172 23.38 -7.52 -4.75
CA THR A 172 24.62 -7.70 -3.98
C THR A 172 25.49 -6.43 -3.93
N LEU A 173 25.05 -5.33 -4.54
CA LEU A 173 25.77 -4.06 -4.47
C LEU A 173 25.93 -3.60 -3.02
N PRO A 174 27.13 -3.15 -2.60
CA PRO A 174 27.40 -2.76 -1.22
C PRO A 174 26.46 -1.70 -0.67
N VAL A 175 25.98 -0.78 -1.52
CA VAL A 175 24.99 0.24 -1.13
C VAL A 175 23.68 -0.38 -0.68
N TYR A 176 23.22 -1.45 -1.33
CA TYR A 176 21.98 -2.13 -0.96
C TYR A 176 22.18 -3.13 0.19
N GLN A 177 23.37 -3.70 0.36
CA GLN A 177 23.70 -4.56 1.50
C GLN A 177 23.69 -3.80 2.84
N ARG A 178 23.98 -2.48 2.79
CA ARG A 178 23.95 -1.60 3.96
C ARG A 178 22.56 -1.05 4.27
N GLN A 179 21.60 -1.24 3.39
CA GLN A 179 20.24 -0.79 3.64
C GLN A 179 19.58 -1.72 4.64
N ILE A 180 19.44 -1.21 5.86
CA ILE A 180 18.63 -1.82 6.91
C ILE A 180 17.16 -1.46 6.63
N PHE A 181 16.65 -1.89 5.50
CA PHE A 181 15.21 -1.98 5.33
C PHE A 181 14.85 -3.39 5.80
N PRO A 182 14.11 -3.49 6.91
CA PRO A 182 13.59 -4.78 7.28
C PRO A 182 12.70 -5.22 6.12
N GLU A 183 13.16 -6.17 5.35
CA GLU A 183 12.30 -7.04 4.60
C GLU A 183 11.52 -7.82 5.64
N ARG A 184 10.55 -7.17 6.23
CA ARG A 184 9.61 -7.81 7.15
C ARG A 184 8.67 -8.62 6.30
N VAL A 185 9.15 -9.79 5.95
CA VAL A 185 8.30 -10.87 5.52
C VAL A 185 7.37 -11.17 6.70
N LEU A 186 6.11 -11.34 6.41
CA LEU A 186 5.02 -11.70 7.30
C LEU A 186 5.43 -12.43 8.58
N GLY A 187 5.02 -11.87 9.69
CA GLY A 187 5.04 -12.54 10.99
C GLY A 187 6.41 -12.67 11.64
N GLU A 188 7.50 -12.29 10.98
CA GLU A 188 8.78 -12.22 11.64
C GLU A 188 8.79 -11.02 12.59
N LYS A 189 8.92 -11.30 13.88
CA LYS A 189 9.28 -10.28 14.86
C LYS A 189 10.53 -9.61 14.34
N ALA A 190 10.58 -8.27 14.35
CA ALA A 190 11.82 -7.57 14.12
C ALA A 190 12.90 -8.27 14.95
N VAL A 191 13.84 -8.89 14.26
CA VAL A 191 15.02 -9.42 14.95
C VAL A 191 15.61 -8.22 15.66
N ALA A 192 15.76 -8.33 16.98
CA ALA A 192 16.39 -7.27 17.75
C ALA A 192 17.78 -7.06 17.14
N GLY A 193 17.97 -5.90 16.52
CA GLY A 193 19.23 -5.60 15.85
C GLY A 193 20.36 -5.63 16.86
N THR A 194 21.51 -6.11 16.44
CA THR A 194 22.70 -6.06 17.28
C THR A 194 23.20 -4.62 17.29
N THR A 195 23.36 -4.01 18.47
CA THR A 195 24.01 -2.70 18.60
C THR A 195 25.46 -2.82 18.13
N VAL A 196 25.77 -2.18 17.02
CA VAL A 196 27.12 -2.21 16.42
C VAL A 196 28.00 -1.11 17.00
N TRP A 197 27.39 0.01 17.35
CA TRP A 197 28.07 1.17 17.94
C TRP A 197 27.09 2.06 18.66
N GLU A 198 27.49 2.66 19.79
CA GLU A 198 26.68 3.57 20.59
C GLU A 198 27.55 4.65 21.24
N ASN A 199 27.05 5.86 21.29
CA ASN A 199 27.55 6.95 22.14
C ASN A 199 26.39 7.71 22.77
N GLU A 200 26.70 8.82 23.51
CA GLU A 200 25.71 9.57 24.30
C GLU A 200 24.49 10.10 23.53
N GLY A 201 24.50 10.12 22.21
CA GLY A 201 23.39 10.67 21.41
C GLY A 201 22.96 9.83 20.22
N VAL A 202 23.74 8.80 19.84
CA VAL A 202 23.49 8.01 18.65
C VAL A 202 23.73 6.53 18.90
N ARG A 203 22.78 5.70 18.48
CA ARG A 203 22.91 4.23 18.48
C ARG A 203 22.82 3.71 17.06
N LEU A 204 23.83 2.96 16.62
CA LEU A 204 23.84 2.22 15.39
C LEU A 204 23.58 0.73 15.69
N TRP A 205 22.59 0.17 15.07
CA TRP A 205 22.20 -1.24 15.23
C TRP A 205 21.86 -1.85 13.88
N THR A 206 22.04 -3.15 13.73
CA THR A 206 21.73 -3.93 12.54
C THR A 206 20.68 -4.98 12.83
#